data_83342ef0524804e5f12acc8c0a821602
#
_entry.id   83342ef0524804e5f12acc8c0a821602
#
_cell.length_a   1.000
_cell.length_b   1.000
_cell.length_c   1.000
_cell.angle_alpha   90.00
_cell.angle_beta   90.00
_cell.angle_gamma   90.00
#
_symmetry.space_group_name_H-M   'P 1'
#
loop_
_entity.id
_entity.type
_entity.pdbx_description
1 polymer ?
#
loop_
_entity_poly.entity_id
_entity_poly.type
_entity_poly.pdbx_seq_one_letter_code
_entity_poly.pdbx_strand_id
1 'polypeptide(L)'
;MLKQLVQLTKVGKTEKQERQSPNSRKYSEVRTREHLLPEEVEAMRQAIKKSKGCHAHRDSTLILLLYRHGLRVAEAAALRWEQIDFSGGTIYVKRVKKGTPSTQPLYSDEIRSLRKLQRDYPASPYVFQSSRRGPLAQDTVSGIVERAGELAGLAFPVHAHMLRHGTGYYLANRGTDTRTIQSYLGHNNIQHTVRYTELASAKFQGLWDN
;
A
#
# COMPACT_ATOMS: atom_id res chain seq x y z
N MET A 1 -1.84 68.77 35.92
CA MET A 1 -3.23 68.61 35.44
C MET A 1 -3.26 67.57 34.39
N LEU A 2 -4.10 66.58 34.59
CA LEU A 2 -4.58 65.51 33.64
C LEU A 2 -3.54 64.72 32.83
N LYS A 3 -3.17 63.52 33.38
CA LYS A 3 -2.60 62.38 32.70
C LYS A 3 -3.76 61.62 32.06
N GLN A 4 -3.78 61.49 30.73
CA GLN A 4 -4.65 60.52 30.07
C GLN A 4 -3.88 59.21 29.81
N LEU A 5 -4.38 58.14 30.42
CA LEU A 5 -3.95 56.76 30.16
C LEU A 5 -4.37 56.34 28.75
N VAL A 6 -3.42 55.91 27.97
CA VAL A 6 -3.67 55.13 26.72
C VAL A 6 -3.66 53.65 27.09
N GLN A 7 -4.82 53.02 27.10
CA GLN A 7 -4.97 51.58 27.19
C GLN A 7 -4.69 50.98 25.81
N LEU A 8 -3.60 50.21 25.71
CA LEU A 8 -3.32 49.32 24.57
C LEU A 8 -4.19 48.07 24.65
N THR A 9 -5.20 48.01 23.80
CA THR A 9 -6.01 46.80 23.58
C THR A 9 -5.16 45.73 22.92
N LYS A 10 -4.97 44.62 23.64
CA LYS A 10 -4.37 43.38 23.10
C LYS A 10 -5.33 42.81 22.05
N VAL A 11 -4.85 42.76 20.79
CA VAL A 11 -5.52 42.04 19.72
C VAL A 11 -5.46 40.53 20.03
N GLY A 12 -6.63 39.91 20.17
CA GLY A 12 -6.78 38.50 20.43
C GLY A 12 -6.24 37.64 19.29
N LYS A 13 -5.50 36.62 19.65
CA LYS A 13 -5.12 35.53 18.75
C LYS A 13 -6.39 34.83 18.27
N THR A 14 -6.62 34.85 16.98
CA THR A 14 -7.70 34.10 16.33
C THR A 14 -7.39 32.61 16.50
N GLU A 15 -8.13 31.92 17.33
CA GLU A 15 -8.14 30.46 17.39
C GLU A 15 -8.63 29.92 16.04
N LYS A 16 -7.76 29.16 15.37
CA LYS A 16 -8.16 28.36 14.22
C LYS A 16 -9.15 27.30 14.71
N GLN A 17 -10.42 27.53 14.52
CA GLN A 17 -11.45 26.50 14.63
C GLN A 17 -11.14 25.42 13.58
N GLU A 18 -10.59 24.29 14.01
CA GLU A 18 -10.59 23.07 13.25
C GLU A 18 -12.04 22.70 12.93
N ARG A 19 -12.40 22.76 11.65
CA ARG A 19 -13.69 22.27 11.16
C ARG A 19 -13.67 20.75 11.29
N GLN A 20 -14.06 20.22 12.44
CA GLN A 20 -14.39 18.82 12.59
C GLN A 20 -15.67 18.54 11.79
N SER A 21 -15.55 17.71 10.77
CA SER A 21 -16.72 17.16 10.06
C SER A 21 -17.61 16.40 11.06
N PRO A 22 -18.94 16.60 11.09
CA PRO A 22 -19.82 16.06 12.13
C PRO A 22 -19.96 14.53 12.16
N ASN A 23 -19.23 13.78 11.33
CA ASN A 23 -19.42 12.34 11.19
C ASN A 23 -18.11 11.54 11.07
N SER A 24 -16.99 12.02 11.61
CA SER A 24 -15.78 11.21 11.70
C SER A 24 -15.84 10.31 12.94
N ARG A 25 -16.51 9.16 12.82
CA ARG A 25 -16.26 8.05 13.76
C ARG A 25 -14.76 7.77 13.77
N LYS A 26 -14.19 7.57 14.98
CA LYS A 26 -12.77 7.22 15.08
C LYS A 26 -12.49 6.03 14.19
N TYR A 27 -11.41 6.07 13.45
CA TYR A 27 -10.99 5.02 12.50
C TYR A 27 -10.99 3.60 13.12
N SER A 28 -10.71 3.49 14.43
CA SER A 28 -10.79 2.26 15.21
C SER A 28 -12.23 1.73 15.40
N GLU A 29 -13.25 2.56 15.31
CA GLU A 29 -14.65 2.18 15.54
C GLU A 29 -15.34 1.66 14.28
N VAL A 30 -14.77 1.97 13.10
CA VAL A 30 -15.32 1.55 11.79
C VAL A 30 -14.60 0.30 11.25
N ARG A 31 -13.51 -0.12 11.89
CA ARG A 31 -12.60 -1.11 11.35
C ARG A 31 -12.71 -2.46 12.05
N THR A 32 -13.19 -3.46 11.33
CA THR A 32 -13.20 -4.86 11.77
C THR A 32 -11.87 -5.59 11.49
N ARG A 33 -11.02 -5.09 10.57
CA ARG A 33 -9.70 -5.66 10.26
C ARG A 33 -8.76 -4.66 9.60
N GLU A 34 -7.45 -4.90 9.78
CA GLU A 34 -6.37 -4.02 9.31
C GLU A 34 -5.75 -4.47 7.97
N HIS A 35 -6.34 -5.43 7.28
CA HIS A 35 -5.80 -6.01 6.06
C HIS A 35 -6.90 -6.27 5.03
N LEU A 36 -6.52 -6.36 3.77
CA LEU A 36 -7.39 -6.74 2.67
C LEU A 36 -7.29 -8.24 2.40
N LEU A 37 -8.40 -8.85 2.03
CA LEU A 37 -8.46 -10.21 1.54
C LEU A 37 -8.09 -10.28 0.05
N PRO A 38 -7.62 -11.44 -0.46
CA PRO A 38 -7.28 -11.60 -1.88
C PRO A 38 -8.41 -11.20 -2.83
N GLU A 39 -9.66 -11.55 -2.48
CA GLU A 39 -10.87 -11.27 -3.26
C GLU A 39 -11.15 -9.78 -3.35
N GLU A 40 -10.92 -9.03 -2.26
CA GLU A 40 -11.08 -7.59 -2.21
C GLU A 40 -10.03 -6.87 -3.05
N VAL A 41 -8.79 -7.34 -2.99
CA VAL A 41 -7.69 -6.82 -3.83
C VAL A 41 -8.01 -7.04 -5.31
N GLU A 42 -8.53 -8.22 -5.68
CA GLU A 42 -8.92 -8.49 -7.07
C GLU A 42 -10.13 -7.65 -7.49
N ALA A 43 -11.12 -7.46 -6.61
CA ALA A 43 -12.25 -6.56 -6.86
C ALA A 43 -11.78 -5.13 -7.13
N MET A 44 -10.85 -4.60 -6.33
CA MET A 44 -10.23 -3.28 -6.53
C MET A 44 -9.54 -3.18 -7.89
N ARG A 45 -8.75 -4.19 -8.27
CA ARG A 45 -8.05 -4.25 -9.56
C ARG A 45 -9.02 -4.26 -10.74
N GLN A 46 -10.10 -5.03 -10.64
CA GLN A 46 -11.13 -5.10 -11.68
C GLN A 46 -11.94 -3.79 -11.78
N ALA A 47 -12.27 -3.18 -10.66
CA ALA A 47 -12.97 -1.89 -10.62
C ALA A 47 -12.15 -0.79 -11.33
N ILE A 48 -10.85 -0.71 -11.06
CA ILE A 48 -9.94 0.21 -11.76
C ILE A 48 -9.92 -0.07 -13.27
N LYS A 49 -9.80 -1.34 -13.70
CA LYS A 49 -9.81 -1.69 -15.12
C LYS A 49 -11.11 -1.28 -15.81
N LYS A 50 -12.25 -1.50 -15.15
CA LYS A 50 -13.59 -1.14 -15.66
C LYS A 50 -13.79 0.38 -15.75
N SER A 51 -13.12 1.17 -14.94
CA SER A 51 -13.24 2.64 -14.95
C SER A 51 -12.75 3.30 -16.26
N LYS A 52 -12.06 2.54 -17.13
CA LYS A 52 -11.52 2.98 -18.44
C LYS A 52 -10.67 4.26 -18.36
N GLY A 53 -10.12 4.59 -17.20
CA GLY A 53 -9.18 5.71 -17.04
C GLY A 53 -7.91 5.49 -17.88
N CYS A 54 -7.31 6.55 -18.38
CA CYS A 54 -6.08 6.48 -19.22
C CYS A 54 -4.91 5.74 -18.54
N HIS A 55 -4.91 5.67 -17.22
CA HIS A 55 -3.91 4.96 -16.41
C HIS A 55 -4.43 3.67 -15.76
N ALA A 56 -5.61 3.17 -16.15
CA ALA A 56 -6.26 2.03 -15.49
C ALA A 56 -5.36 0.77 -15.43
N HIS A 57 -4.61 0.48 -16.49
CA HIS A 57 -3.67 -0.64 -16.50
C HIS A 57 -2.52 -0.44 -15.51
N ARG A 58 -1.92 0.76 -15.49
CA ARG A 58 -0.85 1.13 -14.54
C ARG A 58 -1.33 0.97 -13.10
N ASP A 59 -2.48 1.55 -12.79
CA ASP A 59 -3.03 1.59 -11.42
C ASP A 59 -3.43 0.19 -10.94
N SER A 60 -4.02 -0.64 -11.80
CA SER A 60 -4.30 -2.04 -11.50
C SER A 60 -3.03 -2.88 -11.29
N THR A 61 -1.95 -2.61 -12.05
CA THR A 61 -0.66 -3.28 -11.87
C THR A 61 0.02 -2.83 -10.58
N LEU A 62 -0.08 -1.54 -10.25
CA LEU A 62 0.44 -0.98 -8.99
C LEU A 62 -0.19 -1.68 -7.78
N ILE A 63 -1.52 -1.83 -7.74
CA ILE A 63 -2.23 -2.53 -6.66
C ILE A 63 -1.77 -3.98 -6.55
N LEU A 64 -1.60 -4.66 -7.69
CA LEU A 64 -1.10 -6.04 -7.71
C LEU A 64 0.27 -6.17 -7.05
N LEU A 65 1.23 -5.32 -7.43
CA LEU A 65 2.59 -5.39 -6.87
C LEU A 65 2.65 -4.92 -5.41
N LEU A 66 1.88 -3.90 -5.04
CA LEU A 66 1.74 -3.49 -3.63
C LEU A 66 1.31 -4.65 -2.74
N TYR A 67 0.33 -5.42 -3.21
CA TYR A 67 -0.19 -6.57 -2.48
C TYR A 67 0.77 -7.76 -2.52
N ARG A 68 1.18 -8.24 -3.70
CA ARG A 68 1.98 -9.48 -3.81
C ARG A 68 3.36 -9.36 -3.20
N HIS A 69 4.04 -8.24 -3.40
CA HIS A 69 5.40 -8.02 -2.88
C HIS A 69 5.43 -7.27 -1.55
N GLY A 70 4.26 -6.94 -1.01
CA GLY A 70 4.14 -6.19 0.22
C GLY A 70 4.92 -4.87 0.19
N LEU A 71 4.91 -4.15 -0.94
CA LEU A 71 5.65 -2.92 -1.11
C LEU A 71 5.08 -1.82 -0.21
N ARG A 72 5.96 -0.97 0.33
CA ARG A 72 5.54 0.31 0.89
C ARG A 72 5.25 1.31 -0.24
N VAL A 73 4.44 2.30 0.03
CA VAL A 73 4.11 3.37 -0.94
C VAL A 73 5.37 3.97 -1.57
N ALA A 74 6.36 4.32 -0.75
CA ALA A 74 7.62 4.88 -1.23
C ALA A 74 8.45 3.89 -2.08
N GLU A 75 8.39 2.59 -1.77
CA GLU A 75 9.07 1.54 -2.52
C GLU A 75 8.43 1.37 -3.90
N ALA A 76 7.10 1.36 -3.97
CA ALA A 76 6.36 1.27 -5.22
C ALA A 76 6.54 2.53 -6.09
N ALA A 77 6.47 3.73 -5.49
CA ALA A 77 6.67 4.99 -6.20
C ALA A 77 8.06 5.10 -6.84
N ALA A 78 9.10 4.59 -6.16
CA ALA A 78 10.48 4.63 -6.61
C ALA A 78 10.92 3.39 -7.41
N LEU A 79 10.03 2.43 -7.68
CA LEU A 79 10.37 1.18 -8.38
C LEU A 79 10.85 1.45 -9.80
N ARG A 80 12.00 0.88 -10.18
CA ARG A 80 12.65 1.08 -11.47
C ARG A 80 12.68 -0.21 -12.28
N TRP A 81 12.76 -0.10 -13.61
CA TRP A 81 12.83 -1.25 -14.51
C TRP A 81 14.08 -2.09 -14.29
N GLU A 82 15.21 -1.49 -13.87
CA GLU A 82 16.45 -2.20 -13.51
C GLU A 82 16.28 -3.21 -12.35
N GLN A 83 15.20 -3.09 -11.58
CA GLN A 83 14.87 -4.01 -10.49
C GLN A 83 14.02 -5.20 -10.96
N ILE A 84 13.60 -5.22 -12.22
CA ILE A 84 12.77 -6.28 -12.83
C ILE A 84 13.62 -7.12 -13.76
N ASP A 85 13.84 -8.37 -13.41
CA ASP A 85 14.46 -9.34 -14.30
C ASP A 85 13.37 -10.19 -14.96
N PHE A 86 13.08 -9.86 -16.23
CA PHE A 86 12.09 -10.59 -17.02
C PHE A 86 12.59 -11.98 -17.48
N SER A 87 13.89 -12.20 -17.54
CA SER A 87 14.49 -13.47 -17.93
C SER A 87 14.53 -14.45 -16.77
N GLY A 88 14.96 -13.98 -15.59
CA GLY A 88 14.95 -14.74 -14.35
C GLY A 88 13.58 -14.78 -13.66
N GLY A 89 12.58 -14.00 -14.13
CA GLY A 89 11.26 -13.93 -13.53
C GLY A 89 11.30 -13.42 -12.10
N THR A 90 12.09 -12.39 -11.80
CA THR A 90 12.25 -11.88 -10.45
C THR A 90 12.15 -10.35 -10.35
N ILE A 91 11.81 -9.89 -9.14
CA ILE A 91 11.85 -8.49 -8.75
C ILE A 91 12.78 -8.29 -7.56
N TYR A 92 13.72 -7.35 -7.66
CA TYR A 92 14.55 -6.91 -6.56
C TYR A 92 13.85 -5.79 -5.80
N VAL A 93 13.39 -6.09 -4.59
CA VAL A 93 12.71 -5.11 -3.72
C VAL A 93 13.72 -4.44 -2.81
N LYS A 94 14.08 -3.20 -3.17
CA LYS A 94 14.91 -2.34 -2.32
C LYS A 94 14.06 -1.75 -1.21
N ARG A 95 14.30 -2.17 0.03
CA ARG A 95 13.52 -1.70 1.17
C ARG A 95 14.00 -0.32 1.67
N VAL A 96 13.03 0.53 2.01
CA VAL A 96 13.30 1.83 2.67
C VAL A 96 13.44 1.66 4.19
N LYS A 97 13.92 2.68 4.90
CA LYS A 97 14.00 2.75 6.38
C LYS A 97 14.79 1.58 7.00
N LYS A 98 15.98 1.29 6.46
CA LYS A 98 16.87 0.21 6.93
C LYS A 98 16.27 -1.20 6.84
N GLY A 99 15.18 -1.42 6.07
CA GLY A 99 14.62 -2.75 5.83
C GLY A 99 15.58 -3.61 5.01
N THR A 100 15.55 -4.93 5.22
CA THR A 100 16.36 -5.89 4.46
C THR A 100 15.80 -6.05 3.05
N PRO A 101 16.59 -5.80 1.99
CA PRO A 101 16.15 -6.03 0.62
C PRO A 101 15.94 -7.52 0.32
N SER A 102 15.11 -7.83 -0.68
CA SER A 102 14.86 -9.21 -1.07
C SER A 102 14.63 -9.32 -2.58
N THR A 103 15.09 -10.43 -3.17
CA THR A 103 14.70 -10.84 -4.52
C THR A 103 13.52 -11.77 -4.40
N GLN A 104 12.45 -11.47 -5.12
CA GLN A 104 11.18 -12.20 -5.03
C GLN A 104 10.75 -12.69 -6.41
N PRO A 105 10.09 -13.86 -6.53
CA PRO A 105 9.61 -14.36 -7.81
C PRO A 105 8.46 -13.49 -8.34
N LEU A 106 8.45 -13.27 -9.66
CA LEU A 106 7.34 -12.71 -10.42
C LEU A 106 6.53 -13.83 -11.05
N TYR A 107 5.22 -13.77 -10.90
CA TYR A 107 4.32 -14.74 -11.54
C TYR A 107 3.91 -14.28 -12.95
N SER A 108 3.41 -15.22 -13.74
CA SER A 108 3.15 -15.01 -15.17
C SER A 108 2.17 -13.86 -15.48
N ASP A 109 1.21 -13.58 -14.61
CA ASP A 109 0.26 -12.47 -14.75
C ASP A 109 0.91 -11.11 -14.43
N GLU A 110 1.87 -11.08 -13.50
CA GLU A 110 2.68 -9.90 -13.19
C GLU A 110 3.63 -9.57 -14.35
N ILE A 111 4.33 -10.59 -14.86
CA ILE A 111 5.22 -10.45 -16.01
C ILE A 111 4.44 -9.90 -17.22
N ARG A 112 3.25 -10.44 -17.52
CA ARG A 112 2.39 -9.92 -18.61
C ARG A 112 1.99 -8.48 -18.38
N SER A 113 1.60 -8.14 -17.15
CA SER A 113 1.18 -6.79 -16.77
C SER A 113 2.33 -5.79 -16.86
N LEU A 114 3.52 -6.17 -16.37
CA LEU A 114 4.74 -5.35 -16.41
C LEU A 114 5.23 -5.15 -17.86
N ARG A 115 5.26 -6.20 -18.69
CA ARG A 115 5.64 -6.06 -20.11
C ARG A 115 4.69 -5.14 -20.86
N LYS A 116 3.38 -5.21 -20.59
CA LYS A 116 2.42 -4.26 -21.17
C LYS A 116 2.72 -2.84 -20.70
N LEU A 117 2.94 -2.64 -19.41
CA LEU A 117 3.24 -1.35 -18.81
C LEU A 117 4.52 -0.74 -19.40
N GLN A 118 5.56 -1.55 -19.62
CA GLN A 118 6.82 -1.11 -20.25
C GLN A 118 6.60 -0.62 -21.70
N ARG A 119 5.71 -1.28 -22.45
CA ARG A 119 5.34 -0.82 -23.81
C ARG A 119 4.51 0.47 -23.79
N ASP A 120 3.60 0.59 -22.80
CA ASP A 120 2.74 1.77 -22.67
C ASP A 120 3.55 3.03 -22.24
N TYR A 121 4.71 2.83 -21.57
CA TYR A 121 5.57 3.90 -21.03
C TYR A 121 7.07 3.67 -21.35
N PRO A 122 7.48 3.62 -22.63
CA PRO A 122 8.80 3.14 -23.03
C PRO A 122 9.97 4.04 -22.62
N ALA A 123 9.76 5.31 -22.38
CA ALA A 123 10.81 6.28 -22.09
C ALA A 123 11.07 6.54 -20.60
N SER A 124 10.41 5.82 -19.71
CA SER A 124 10.56 6.00 -18.27
C SER A 124 11.52 4.99 -17.65
N PRO A 125 12.46 5.42 -16.78
CA PRO A 125 13.23 4.49 -15.96
C PRO A 125 12.40 3.90 -14.80
N TYR A 126 11.24 4.50 -14.48
CA TYR A 126 10.35 4.08 -13.42
C TYR A 126 9.26 3.14 -13.94
N VAL A 127 8.93 2.11 -13.17
CA VAL A 127 7.84 1.18 -13.48
C VAL A 127 6.49 1.90 -13.46
N PHE A 128 6.27 2.75 -12.45
CA PHE A 128 5.05 3.53 -12.31
C PHE A 128 5.31 5.02 -12.59
N GLN A 129 5.03 5.39 -13.82
CA GLN A 129 5.24 6.76 -14.30
C GLN A 129 4.01 7.64 -14.09
N SER A 130 4.26 8.89 -13.71
CA SER A 130 3.27 9.96 -13.69
C SER A 130 3.03 10.52 -15.11
N SER A 131 1.96 11.32 -15.28
CA SER A 131 1.68 12.05 -16.53
C SER A 131 2.81 13.01 -16.94
N ARG A 132 3.64 13.44 -15.98
CA ARG A 132 4.81 14.30 -16.20
C ARG A 132 6.09 13.52 -16.51
N ARG A 133 6.00 12.22 -16.81
CA ARG A 133 7.11 11.31 -17.12
C ARG A 133 8.11 11.03 -15.98
N GLY A 134 7.86 11.54 -14.78
CA GLY A 134 8.60 11.22 -13.54
C GLY A 134 7.96 10.07 -12.77
N PRO A 135 8.52 9.70 -11.61
CA PRO A 135 7.90 8.72 -10.71
C PRO A 135 6.54 9.21 -10.21
N LEU A 136 5.70 8.30 -9.74
CA LEU A 136 4.50 8.68 -9.00
C LEU A 136 4.89 9.33 -7.66
N ALA A 137 4.17 10.37 -7.26
CA ALA A 137 4.26 10.86 -5.88
C ALA A 137 3.61 9.84 -4.92
N GLN A 138 4.08 9.79 -3.68
CA GLN A 138 3.55 8.87 -2.68
C GLN A 138 2.06 9.10 -2.41
N ASP A 139 1.64 10.37 -2.36
CA ASP A 139 0.23 10.73 -2.19
C ASP A 139 -0.63 10.27 -3.38
N THR A 140 -0.07 10.30 -4.59
CA THR A 140 -0.74 9.76 -5.78
C THR A 140 -0.94 8.24 -5.66
N VAL A 141 0.07 7.50 -5.18
CA VAL A 141 -0.04 6.05 -4.93
C VAL A 141 -1.12 5.76 -3.89
N SER A 142 -1.14 6.53 -2.80
CA SER A 142 -2.17 6.40 -1.75
C SER A 142 -3.58 6.68 -2.30
N GLY A 143 -3.76 7.77 -3.03
CA GLY A 143 -5.04 8.14 -3.65
C GLY A 143 -5.53 7.12 -4.69
N ILE A 144 -4.63 6.46 -5.44
CA ILE A 144 -4.99 5.36 -6.35
C ILE A 144 -5.60 4.20 -5.56
N VAL A 145 -4.99 3.83 -4.42
CA VAL A 145 -5.46 2.72 -3.59
C VAL A 145 -6.80 3.06 -2.94
N GLU A 146 -6.96 4.25 -2.38
CA GLU A 146 -8.21 4.74 -1.79
C GLU A 146 -9.35 4.70 -2.82
N ARG A 147 -9.13 5.34 -3.98
CA ARG A 147 -10.09 5.33 -5.08
C ARG A 147 -10.44 3.92 -5.57
N ALA A 148 -9.49 3.00 -5.59
CA ALA A 148 -9.74 1.62 -5.99
C ALA A 148 -10.68 0.91 -5.01
N GLY A 149 -10.54 1.17 -3.70
CA GLY A 149 -11.45 0.67 -2.67
C GLY A 149 -12.87 1.21 -2.83
N GLU A 150 -13.01 2.51 -3.08
CA GLU A 150 -14.29 3.17 -3.35
C GLU A 150 -14.97 2.59 -4.60
N LEU A 151 -14.24 2.48 -5.72
CA LEU A 151 -14.76 1.92 -6.97
C LEU A 151 -15.15 0.44 -6.84
N ALA A 152 -14.50 -0.30 -5.96
CA ALA A 152 -14.84 -1.69 -5.65
C ALA A 152 -16.05 -1.82 -4.70
N GLY A 153 -16.55 -0.72 -4.15
CA GLY A 153 -17.67 -0.71 -3.21
C GLY A 153 -17.34 -1.29 -1.85
N LEU A 154 -16.07 -1.20 -1.41
CA LEU A 154 -15.70 -1.68 -0.08
C LEU A 154 -16.32 -0.80 1.00
N ALA A 155 -16.92 -1.43 2.02
CA ALA A 155 -17.68 -0.74 3.07
C ALA A 155 -16.83 0.03 4.08
N PHE A 156 -15.52 0.08 3.89
CA PHE A 156 -14.56 0.74 4.78
C PHE A 156 -13.48 1.49 3.97
N PRO A 157 -12.89 2.54 4.52
CA PRO A 157 -11.81 3.26 3.85
C PRO A 157 -10.57 2.37 3.72
N VAL A 158 -10.02 2.31 2.50
CA VAL A 158 -8.84 1.52 2.17
C VAL A 158 -7.62 2.42 2.13
N HIS A 159 -6.49 1.95 2.63
CA HIS A 159 -5.19 2.61 2.47
C HIS A 159 -4.10 1.60 2.10
N ALA A 160 -3.01 2.09 1.49
CA ALA A 160 -1.97 1.25 0.91
C ALA A 160 -1.32 0.25 1.89
N HIS A 161 -1.25 0.59 3.18
CA HIS A 161 -0.66 -0.30 4.18
C HIS A 161 -1.50 -1.56 4.42
N MET A 162 -2.82 -1.51 4.17
CA MET A 162 -3.71 -2.67 4.23
C MET A 162 -3.36 -3.74 3.20
N LEU A 163 -2.86 -3.34 2.01
CA LEU A 163 -2.36 -4.28 1.00
C LEU A 163 -1.15 -5.06 1.52
N ARG A 164 -0.19 -4.35 2.12
CA ARG A 164 1.00 -4.98 2.71
C ARG A 164 0.67 -5.86 3.92
N HIS A 165 -0.27 -5.47 4.77
CA HIS A 165 -0.78 -6.34 5.83
C HIS A 165 -1.46 -7.57 5.24
N GLY A 166 -2.25 -7.39 4.17
CA GLY A 166 -2.85 -8.50 3.43
C GLY A 166 -1.83 -9.51 2.94
N THR A 167 -0.67 -9.06 2.43
CA THR A 167 0.45 -9.94 2.07
C THR A 167 0.90 -10.78 3.26
N GLY A 168 1.13 -10.13 4.41
CA GLY A 168 1.59 -10.82 5.62
C GLY A 168 0.62 -11.89 6.10
N TYR A 169 -0.67 -11.56 6.19
CA TYR A 169 -1.72 -12.49 6.57
C TYR A 169 -1.92 -13.60 5.54
N TYR A 170 -1.87 -13.28 4.25
CA TYR A 170 -1.97 -14.29 3.19
C TYR A 170 -0.88 -15.34 3.30
N LEU A 171 0.38 -14.92 3.45
CA LEU A 171 1.51 -15.82 3.59
C LEU A 171 1.42 -16.66 4.86
N ALA A 172 1.05 -16.05 5.99
CA ALA A 172 0.87 -16.76 7.26
C ALA A 172 -0.24 -17.82 7.19
N ASN A 173 -1.38 -17.50 6.56
CA ASN A 173 -2.48 -18.43 6.36
C ASN A 173 -2.15 -19.57 5.37
N ARG A 174 -1.09 -19.43 4.59
CA ARG A 174 -0.53 -20.53 3.77
C ARG A 174 0.53 -21.35 4.49
N GLY A 175 0.71 -21.16 5.78
CA GLY A 175 1.68 -21.89 6.61
C GLY A 175 3.13 -21.41 6.43
N THR A 176 3.36 -20.25 5.81
CA THR A 176 4.72 -19.68 5.72
C THR A 176 5.21 -19.29 7.11
N ASP A 177 6.42 -19.68 7.47
CA ASP A 177 7.00 -19.39 8.77
C ASP A 177 7.30 -17.89 8.97
N THR A 178 7.34 -17.45 10.23
CA THR A 178 7.49 -16.04 10.61
C THR A 178 8.78 -15.42 10.08
N ARG A 179 9.90 -16.17 10.03
CA ARG A 179 11.20 -15.66 9.54
C ARG A 179 11.19 -15.44 8.05
N THR A 180 10.59 -16.34 7.29
CA THR A 180 10.40 -16.19 5.85
C THR A 180 9.51 -14.97 5.55
N ILE A 181 8.39 -14.79 6.27
CA ILE A 181 7.53 -13.60 6.11
C ILE A 181 8.29 -12.33 6.49
N GLN A 182 9.07 -12.36 7.57
CA GLN A 182 9.91 -11.23 7.98
C GLN A 182 10.87 -10.81 6.87
N SER A 183 11.59 -11.77 6.29
CA SER A 183 12.54 -11.56 5.19
C SER A 183 11.84 -11.05 3.93
N TYR A 184 10.69 -11.65 3.59
CA TYR A 184 9.88 -11.26 2.42
C TYR A 184 9.41 -9.81 2.51
N LEU A 185 8.88 -9.41 3.68
CA LEU A 185 8.43 -8.05 3.92
C LEU A 185 9.58 -7.08 4.24
N GLY A 186 10.77 -7.57 4.57
CA GLY A 186 11.91 -6.75 4.97
C GLY A 186 11.68 -6.01 6.29
N HIS A 187 11.14 -6.70 7.29
CA HIS A 187 10.97 -6.15 8.63
C HIS A 187 12.24 -6.30 9.45
N ASN A 188 12.79 -5.19 9.95
CA ASN A 188 13.94 -5.23 10.86
C ASN A 188 13.60 -5.86 12.21
N ASN A 189 12.42 -5.57 12.74
CA ASN A 189 11.92 -6.14 13.98
C ASN A 189 10.91 -7.26 13.68
N ILE A 190 11.18 -8.45 14.19
CA ILE A 190 10.33 -9.63 14.00
C ILE A 190 8.92 -9.44 14.61
N GLN A 191 8.77 -8.63 15.66
CA GLN A 191 7.48 -8.35 16.28
C GLN A 191 6.45 -7.77 15.30
N HIS A 192 6.91 -7.04 14.29
CA HIS A 192 6.04 -6.57 13.21
C HIS A 192 5.48 -7.71 12.34
N THR A 193 6.08 -8.90 12.40
CA THR A 193 5.70 -10.08 11.62
C THR A 193 4.94 -11.10 12.45
N VAL A 194 5.30 -11.26 13.72
CA VAL A 194 4.69 -12.22 14.68
C VAL A 194 3.16 -12.09 14.70
N ARG A 195 2.64 -10.86 14.65
CA ARG A 195 1.19 -10.59 14.61
C ARG A 195 0.45 -11.28 13.47
N TYR A 196 1.10 -11.56 12.32
CA TYR A 196 0.46 -12.26 11.21
C TYR A 196 0.33 -13.76 11.49
N THR A 197 1.35 -14.36 12.09
CA THR A 197 1.40 -15.79 12.37
C THR A 197 0.68 -16.18 13.65
N GLU A 198 0.55 -15.29 14.63
CA GLU A 198 -0.24 -15.53 15.85
C GLU A 198 -1.72 -15.73 15.55
N LEU A 199 -2.27 -15.01 14.58
CA LEU A 199 -3.68 -15.03 14.20
C LEU A 199 -3.97 -15.97 13.02
N ALA A 200 -2.95 -16.63 12.45
CA ALA A 200 -3.13 -17.50 11.31
C ALA A 200 -3.74 -18.85 11.74
N SER A 201 -4.93 -19.17 11.24
CA SER A 201 -5.62 -20.45 11.52
C SER A 201 -4.81 -21.66 11.03
N ALA A 202 -4.04 -21.51 9.96
CA ALA A 202 -3.16 -22.54 9.42
C ALA A 202 -2.12 -23.06 10.45
N LYS A 203 -1.77 -22.26 11.45
CA LYS A 203 -0.84 -22.65 12.53
C LYS A 203 -1.33 -23.87 13.34
N PHE A 204 -2.63 -24.10 13.38
CA PHE A 204 -3.24 -25.15 14.15
C PHE A 204 -3.72 -26.32 13.27
N GLN A 205 -3.58 -26.22 11.95
CA GLN A 205 -3.89 -27.32 11.05
C GLN A 205 -2.86 -28.43 11.20
N GLY A 206 -3.33 -29.68 11.27
CA GLY A 206 -2.46 -30.85 11.43
C GLY A 206 -1.94 -31.13 12.84
N LEU A 207 -2.36 -30.36 13.86
CA LEU A 207 -1.98 -30.68 15.26
C LEU A 207 -2.65 -31.94 15.77
N TRP A 208 -3.73 -32.39 15.16
CA TRP A 208 -4.56 -33.51 15.55
C TRP A 208 -4.86 -34.44 14.37
N ASP A 209 -3.89 -34.64 13.48
CA ASP A 209 -4.02 -35.63 12.40
C ASP A 209 -4.07 -37.05 13.05
N ASN A 210 -5.20 -37.73 12.90
CA ASN A 210 -5.39 -39.13 13.25
C ASN A 210 -4.96 -40.02 12.10
#